data_d1962ecfa908df46b8b92572a239b2e2
#
_entry.id   d1962ecfa908df46b8b92572a239b2e2
#
_cell.length_a   1.000
_cell.length_b   1.000
_cell.length_c   1.000
_cell.angle_alpha   90.00
_cell.angle_beta   90.00
_cell.angle_gamma   90.00
#
_symmetry.space_group_name_H-M   'P 1'
#
loop_
_entity.id
_entity.type
_entity.pdbx_description
1 polymer ?
#
loop_
_entity_poly.entity_id
_entity_poly.type
_entity_poly.pdbx_seq_one_letter_code
_entity_poly.pdbx_strand_id
1 'polypeptide(L)'
;MTTLRWDGDDLVDFADGPDRWRLDGTVDIPSIRRSFGLPFDRGLVSPSGRFQAVYAERGTKALLLQGGEIVRELTRDPYPCAADTIDYPIALGALSDGREVVVHCPDHPYVLQIDDAQTGQRLTDGPRDQPDVYQSRLSISPDGRRLMTAGERYGNDEVMIFDLDLAVRDASALDGDGIMPLDAYCTDVAAACWLDSDRVVIATTDHEPLFDDADALGPRQLGVWSVSQSRWLHRATVGYPMGTLIACGSRVITLYGHPQLLDPITGDVIAEWPDVPIGTTQGSYEDTNFPTPIAALHPDRTRLAIAEPDAITILTLPSP
;
A
#
# COMPACT_ATOMS: atom_id res chain seq x y z
N MET A 1 17.86 1.17 -7.30
CA MET A 1 16.92 0.06 -7.06
C MET A 1 15.55 0.65 -6.92
N THR A 2 14.59 0.14 -7.66
CA THR A 2 13.26 0.75 -7.78
C THR A 2 12.16 -0.15 -7.23
N THR A 3 12.37 -1.46 -7.19
CA THR A 3 11.45 -2.43 -6.60
C THR A 3 12.23 -3.50 -5.86
N LEU A 4 11.59 -4.17 -4.91
CA LEU A 4 12.20 -5.26 -4.18
C LEU A 4 11.16 -6.33 -3.87
N ARG A 5 11.48 -7.58 -4.19
CA ARG A 5 10.61 -8.71 -3.88
C ARG A 5 11.43 -9.97 -3.65
N TRP A 6 10.94 -10.84 -2.80
CA TRP A 6 11.49 -12.19 -2.62
C TRP A 6 11.05 -13.13 -3.74
N ASP A 7 11.99 -13.93 -4.24
CA ASP A 7 11.78 -15.04 -5.17
C ASP A 7 12.51 -16.27 -4.61
N GLY A 8 11.82 -17.07 -3.81
CA GLY A 8 12.45 -18.01 -2.91
C GLY A 8 13.30 -17.29 -1.87
N ASP A 9 14.57 -17.66 -1.72
CA ASP A 9 15.54 -16.99 -0.84
C ASP A 9 16.32 -15.86 -1.53
N ASP A 10 16.07 -15.61 -2.81
CA ASP A 10 16.70 -14.51 -3.54
C ASP A 10 15.82 -13.26 -3.53
N LEU A 11 16.44 -12.10 -3.69
CA LEU A 11 15.76 -10.82 -3.91
C LEU A 11 15.86 -10.42 -5.38
N VAL A 12 14.80 -9.86 -5.93
CA VAL A 12 14.76 -9.39 -7.32
C VAL A 12 14.19 -7.98 -7.41
N ASP A 13 14.82 -7.16 -8.27
CA ASP A 13 14.23 -5.92 -8.79
C ASP A 13 13.63 -6.22 -10.16
N PHE A 14 12.34 -5.99 -10.35
CA PHE A 14 11.64 -6.30 -11.60
C PHE A 14 11.27 -5.06 -12.42
N ALA A 15 11.51 -3.86 -11.90
CA ALA A 15 11.23 -2.61 -12.62
C ALA A 15 12.39 -2.15 -13.49
N ASP A 16 13.61 -2.27 -13.00
CA ASP A 16 14.81 -1.73 -13.65
C ASP A 16 15.65 -2.80 -14.40
N GLY A 17 15.10 -3.98 -14.49
CA GLY A 17 15.72 -5.20 -15.02
C GLY A 17 15.76 -6.26 -13.92
N PRO A 18 15.78 -7.54 -14.26
CA PRO A 18 15.71 -8.58 -13.24
C PRO A 18 17.07 -8.77 -12.55
N ASP A 19 17.59 -7.70 -11.93
CA ASP A 19 18.73 -7.83 -11.04
C ASP A 19 18.33 -8.76 -9.89
N ARG A 20 19.17 -9.74 -9.61
CA ARG A 20 18.92 -10.76 -8.59
C ARG A 20 20.07 -10.78 -7.57
N TRP A 21 19.72 -10.65 -6.32
CA TRP A 21 20.67 -10.71 -5.19
C TRP A 21 20.44 -11.98 -4.39
N ARG A 22 21.51 -12.76 -4.19
CA ARG A 22 21.51 -13.95 -3.36
C ARG A 22 21.96 -13.62 -1.95
N LEU A 23 21.54 -14.43 -1.00
CA LEU A 23 21.93 -14.26 0.41
C LEU A 23 23.45 -14.41 0.65
N ASP A 24 24.18 -15.03 -0.26
CA ASP A 24 25.65 -15.13 -0.20
C ASP A 24 26.37 -13.86 -0.68
N GLY A 25 25.60 -12.83 -1.06
CA GLY A 25 26.11 -11.55 -1.56
C GLY A 25 26.41 -11.54 -3.07
N THR A 26 26.18 -12.65 -3.77
CA THR A 26 26.32 -12.65 -5.24
C THR A 26 25.16 -11.91 -5.90
N VAL A 27 25.46 -11.22 -7.00
CA VAL A 27 24.48 -10.46 -7.77
C VAL A 27 24.51 -10.94 -9.22
N ASP A 28 23.38 -11.40 -9.71
CA ASP A 28 23.18 -11.70 -11.12
C ASP A 28 22.59 -10.48 -11.81
N ILE A 29 23.39 -9.86 -12.66
CA ILE A 29 22.96 -8.70 -13.48
C ILE A 29 22.78 -9.22 -14.91
N PRO A 30 21.57 -9.13 -15.50
CA PRO A 30 21.36 -9.57 -16.87
C PRO A 30 22.17 -8.72 -17.85
N SER A 31 22.69 -9.37 -18.90
CA SER A 31 23.48 -8.70 -19.96
C SER A 31 22.67 -7.65 -20.71
N ILE A 32 21.35 -7.74 -20.69
CA ILE A 32 20.42 -6.80 -21.29
C ILE A 32 19.47 -6.33 -20.21
N ARG A 33 19.60 -5.08 -19.82
CA ARG A 33 18.64 -4.41 -18.91
C ARG A 33 17.45 -3.90 -19.73
N ARG A 34 16.27 -4.19 -19.23
CA ARG A 34 15.06 -3.61 -19.79
C ARG A 34 14.93 -2.18 -19.26
N SER A 35 14.73 -1.22 -20.14
CA SER A 35 14.37 0.14 -19.78
C SER A 35 12.99 0.45 -20.34
N PHE A 36 12.09 0.92 -19.49
CA PHE A 36 10.76 1.33 -19.92
C PHE A 36 10.72 2.78 -20.45
N GLY A 37 11.84 3.50 -20.37
CA GLY A 37 11.93 4.90 -20.81
C GLY A 37 11.20 5.89 -19.91
N LEU A 38 10.71 5.43 -18.73
CA LEU A 38 10.04 6.24 -17.70
C LEU A 38 10.70 5.96 -16.36
N PRO A 39 10.77 6.95 -15.46
CA PRO A 39 11.42 6.82 -14.16
C PRO A 39 10.49 6.10 -13.15
N PHE A 40 10.18 4.85 -13.40
CA PHE A 40 9.42 4.05 -12.45
C PHE A 40 10.27 3.75 -11.21
N ASP A 41 9.67 3.88 -10.05
CA ASP A 41 10.33 3.72 -8.75
C ASP A 41 9.56 2.78 -7.81
N ARG A 42 8.43 2.23 -8.26
CA ARG A 42 7.58 1.31 -7.51
C ARG A 42 7.12 0.14 -8.36
N GLY A 43 6.77 -0.94 -7.68
CA GLY A 43 6.17 -2.09 -8.31
C GLY A 43 5.30 -2.92 -7.38
N LEU A 44 4.31 -3.56 -7.97
CA LEU A 44 3.38 -4.48 -7.33
C LEU A 44 3.37 -5.81 -8.07
N VAL A 45 3.01 -6.87 -7.36
CA VAL A 45 2.84 -8.20 -7.93
C VAL A 45 1.47 -8.73 -7.52
N SER A 46 0.75 -9.31 -8.47
CA SER A 46 -0.54 -9.95 -8.19
C SER A 46 -0.36 -11.18 -7.28
N PRO A 47 -1.39 -11.64 -6.56
CA PRO A 47 -1.29 -12.78 -5.65
C PRO A 47 -0.76 -14.05 -6.29
N SER A 48 -1.08 -14.32 -7.56
CA SER A 48 -0.55 -15.46 -8.30
C SER A 48 0.90 -15.29 -8.81
N GLY A 49 1.43 -14.06 -8.76
CA GLY A 49 2.69 -13.70 -9.40
C GLY A 49 2.63 -13.52 -10.91
N ARG A 50 1.45 -13.71 -11.53
CA ARG A 50 1.26 -13.69 -12.98
C ARG A 50 1.35 -12.30 -13.56
N PHE A 51 0.76 -11.31 -12.88
CA PHE A 51 0.82 -9.91 -13.26
C PHE A 51 1.73 -9.12 -12.34
N GLN A 52 2.35 -8.11 -12.92
CA GLN A 52 3.19 -7.15 -12.23
C GLN A 52 2.80 -5.75 -12.71
N ALA A 53 2.87 -4.77 -11.84
CA ALA A 53 2.75 -3.38 -12.22
C ALA A 53 4.02 -2.64 -11.84
N VAL A 54 4.52 -1.79 -12.72
CA VAL A 54 5.58 -0.83 -12.44
C VAL A 54 5.06 0.59 -12.65
N TYR A 55 5.36 1.48 -11.73
CA TYR A 55 4.82 2.84 -11.73
C TYR A 55 5.77 3.82 -11.04
N ALA A 56 5.54 5.11 -11.26
CA ALA A 56 6.14 6.14 -10.44
C ALA A 56 5.19 6.44 -9.27
N GLU A 57 5.70 6.45 -8.03
CA GLU A 57 4.91 6.78 -6.84
C GLU A 57 4.22 8.13 -7.01
N ARG A 58 4.97 9.10 -7.52
CA ARG A 58 4.46 10.40 -7.96
C ARG A 58 4.57 10.49 -9.47
N GLY A 59 3.44 10.51 -10.16
CA GLY A 59 3.45 10.51 -11.63
C GLY A 59 2.10 10.13 -12.21
N THR A 60 2.02 10.03 -13.53
CA THR A 60 0.77 9.80 -14.26
C THR A 60 0.75 8.47 -15.01
N LYS A 61 1.81 7.67 -14.93
CA LYS A 61 1.98 6.46 -15.74
C LYS A 61 2.30 5.25 -14.90
N ALA A 62 1.71 4.12 -15.29
CA ALA A 62 2.10 2.79 -14.86
C ALA A 62 2.07 1.82 -16.04
N LEU A 63 2.75 0.69 -15.93
CA LEU A 63 2.69 -0.40 -16.89
C LEU A 63 2.23 -1.66 -16.17
N LEU A 64 1.29 -2.36 -16.79
CA LEU A 64 0.92 -3.72 -16.40
C LEU A 64 1.75 -4.70 -17.24
N LEU A 65 2.38 -5.65 -16.57
CA LEU A 65 3.26 -6.65 -17.17
C LEU A 65 2.70 -8.05 -16.90
N GLN A 66 2.93 -8.96 -17.86
CA GLN A 66 2.70 -10.40 -17.70
C GLN A 66 3.92 -11.16 -18.22
N GLY A 67 4.53 -11.99 -17.36
CA GLY A 67 5.76 -12.70 -17.75
C GLY A 67 6.90 -11.76 -18.15
N GLY A 68 6.92 -10.54 -17.63
CA GLY A 68 7.86 -9.49 -17.97
C GLY A 68 7.53 -8.71 -19.25
N GLU A 69 6.52 -9.08 -20.05
CA GLU A 69 6.09 -8.31 -21.22
C GLU A 69 5.03 -7.28 -20.85
N ILE A 70 5.09 -6.09 -21.48
CA ILE A 70 4.08 -5.04 -21.29
C ILE A 70 2.78 -5.52 -21.94
N VAL A 71 1.72 -5.66 -21.16
CA VAL A 71 0.39 -6.00 -21.66
C VAL A 71 -0.52 -4.77 -21.73
N ARG A 72 -0.26 -3.76 -20.91
CA ARG A 72 -1.05 -2.52 -20.90
C ARG A 72 -0.29 -1.35 -20.29
N GLU A 73 -0.49 -0.17 -20.85
CA GLU A 73 -0.19 1.10 -20.21
C GLU A 73 -1.40 1.52 -19.37
N LEU A 74 -1.15 1.94 -18.13
CA LEU A 74 -2.13 2.53 -17.24
C LEU A 74 -1.79 4.01 -17.05
N THR A 75 -2.83 4.84 -17.03
CA THR A 75 -2.67 6.28 -16.84
C THR A 75 -3.60 6.73 -15.73
N ARG A 76 -3.23 7.78 -15.01
CA ARG A 76 -4.16 8.54 -14.18
C ARG A 76 -4.29 9.96 -14.72
N ASP A 77 -5.34 10.65 -14.29
CA ASP A 77 -5.56 12.07 -14.60
C ASP A 77 -4.29 12.87 -14.29
N PRO A 78 -3.81 13.69 -15.25
CA PRO A 78 -2.61 14.51 -15.08
C PRO A 78 -2.82 15.75 -14.21
N TYR A 79 -3.90 15.82 -13.44
CA TYR A 79 -4.16 16.95 -12.53
C TYR A 79 -2.96 17.13 -11.57
N PRO A 80 -2.26 18.27 -11.62
CA PRO A 80 -0.96 18.39 -10.96
C PRO A 80 -0.98 18.10 -9.45
N CYS A 81 -2.01 18.58 -8.74
CA CYS A 81 -2.11 18.30 -7.29
C CYS A 81 -2.14 16.81 -7.01
N ALA A 82 -2.88 16.01 -7.80
CA ALA A 82 -2.90 14.57 -7.61
C ALA A 82 -1.61 13.90 -8.08
N ALA A 83 -1.10 14.29 -9.27
CA ALA A 83 0.04 13.60 -9.88
C ALA A 83 1.36 13.85 -9.14
N ASP A 84 1.53 15.02 -8.55
CA ASP A 84 2.79 15.45 -7.95
C ASP A 84 2.83 15.26 -6.42
N THR A 85 1.67 15.17 -5.76
CA THR A 85 1.59 15.16 -4.29
C THR A 85 0.94 13.91 -3.70
N ILE A 86 0.10 13.19 -4.47
CA ILE A 86 -0.62 12.00 -4.01
C ILE A 86 0.00 10.75 -4.64
N ASP A 87 0.21 9.69 -3.86
CA ASP A 87 0.74 8.42 -4.36
C ASP A 87 -0.15 7.84 -5.46
N TYR A 88 0.48 7.20 -6.45
CA TYR A 88 -0.23 6.61 -7.58
C TYR A 88 -1.24 5.55 -7.08
N PRO A 89 -2.55 5.74 -7.31
CA PRO A 89 -3.58 4.85 -6.80
C PRO A 89 -3.63 3.57 -7.64
N ILE A 90 -2.94 2.52 -7.21
CA ILE A 90 -2.94 1.22 -7.88
C ILE A 90 -2.90 0.07 -6.89
N ALA A 91 -3.69 -0.97 -7.15
CA ALA A 91 -3.58 -2.27 -6.49
C ALA A 91 -3.76 -3.40 -7.50
N LEU A 92 -3.05 -4.50 -7.28
CA LEU A 92 -3.26 -5.78 -7.96
C LEU A 92 -3.82 -6.79 -6.96
N GLY A 93 -4.85 -7.54 -7.37
CA GLY A 93 -5.46 -8.54 -6.53
C GLY A 93 -6.21 -9.60 -7.33
N ALA A 94 -6.84 -10.53 -6.62
CA ALA A 94 -7.75 -11.50 -7.19
C ALA A 94 -9.12 -11.36 -6.50
N LEU A 95 -10.19 -11.29 -7.29
CA LEU A 95 -11.56 -11.30 -6.79
C LEU A 95 -11.90 -12.67 -6.20
N SER A 96 -13.03 -12.75 -5.50
CA SER A 96 -13.53 -14.00 -4.88
C SER A 96 -13.76 -15.12 -5.90
N ASP A 97 -14.00 -14.78 -7.18
CA ASP A 97 -14.16 -15.72 -8.29
C ASP A 97 -12.84 -16.16 -8.95
N GLY A 98 -11.70 -15.65 -8.46
CA GLY A 98 -10.34 -15.95 -8.94
C GLY A 98 -9.88 -15.10 -10.12
N ARG A 99 -10.70 -14.17 -10.62
CA ARG A 99 -10.23 -13.22 -11.65
C ARG A 99 -9.20 -12.27 -11.04
N GLU A 100 -8.06 -12.11 -11.70
CA GLU A 100 -7.08 -11.10 -11.32
C GLU A 100 -7.46 -9.75 -11.88
N VAL A 101 -7.33 -8.73 -11.05
CA VAL A 101 -7.76 -7.37 -11.35
C VAL A 101 -6.68 -6.36 -11.05
N VAL A 102 -6.76 -5.24 -11.74
CA VAL A 102 -6.10 -4.00 -11.38
C VAL A 102 -7.15 -2.99 -10.93
N VAL A 103 -6.93 -2.37 -9.78
CA VAL A 103 -7.73 -1.25 -9.28
C VAL A 103 -6.89 0.01 -9.41
N HIS A 104 -7.43 1.05 -10.02
CA HIS A 104 -6.74 2.32 -10.26
C HIS A 104 -7.73 3.46 -10.50
N CYS A 105 -7.25 4.69 -10.73
CA CYS A 105 -8.06 5.87 -11.05
C CYS A 105 -7.66 6.44 -12.42
N PRO A 106 -8.17 5.89 -13.55
CA PRO A 106 -7.70 6.29 -14.88
C PRO A 106 -8.24 7.64 -15.36
N ASP A 107 -9.50 7.92 -15.09
CA ASP A 107 -10.23 9.04 -15.69
C ASP A 107 -10.31 10.27 -14.77
N HIS A 108 -10.30 10.05 -13.46
CA HIS A 108 -10.39 11.09 -12.46
C HIS A 108 -9.74 10.65 -11.14
N PRO A 109 -9.01 11.50 -10.41
CA PRO A 109 -8.26 11.11 -9.21
C PRO A 109 -9.13 10.59 -8.05
N TYR A 110 -10.43 10.86 -8.09
CA TYR A 110 -11.41 10.45 -7.08
C TYR A 110 -12.15 9.16 -7.44
N VAL A 111 -12.13 8.73 -8.72
CA VAL A 111 -12.97 7.65 -9.22
C VAL A 111 -12.19 6.35 -9.35
N LEU A 112 -12.42 5.45 -8.41
CA LEU A 112 -11.87 4.10 -8.44
C LEU A 112 -12.48 3.29 -9.59
N GLN A 113 -11.62 2.58 -10.32
CA GLN A 113 -11.98 1.69 -11.41
C GLN A 113 -11.37 0.32 -11.19
N ILE A 114 -12.14 -0.74 -11.44
CA ILE A 114 -11.67 -2.12 -11.43
C ILE A 114 -11.65 -2.63 -12.88
N ASP A 115 -10.49 -3.06 -13.33
CA ASP A 115 -10.30 -3.69 -14.65
C ASP A 115 -9.85 -5.13 -14.49
N ASP A 116 -10.35 -6.02 -15.35
CA ASP A 116 -9.80 -7.37 -15.50
C ASP A 116 -8.34 -7.27 -16.00
N ALA A 117 -7.40 -7.83 -15.23
CA ALA A 117 -5.98 -7.70 -15.53
C ALA A 117 -5.59 -8.39 -16.85
N GLN A 118 -6.27 -9.52 -17.20
CA GLN A 118 -5.97 -10.29 -18.40
C GLN A 118 -6.50 -9.62 -19.65
N THR A 119 -7.75 -9.14 -19.62
CA THR A 119 -8.45 -8.66 -20.84
C THR A 119 -8.45 -7.15 -20.98
N GLY A 120 -8.29 -6.43 -19.88
CA GLY A 120 -8.46 -4.98 -19.81
C GLY A 120 -9.90 -4.53 -19.80
N GLN A 121 -10.83 -5.47 -19.67
CA GLN A 121 -12.23 -5.12 -19.55
C GLN A 121 -12.48 -4.35 -18.26
N ARG A 122 -13.12 -3.20 -18.38
CA ARG A 122 -13.62 -2.42 -17.26
C ARG A 122 -14.78 -3.20 -16.60
N LEU A 123 -14.63 -3.53 -15.31
CA LEU A 123 -15.62 -4.30 -14.55
C LEU A 123 -16.58 -3.38 -13.79
N THR A 124 -16.22 -2.14 -13.59
CA THR A 124 -17.01 -1.11 -12.89
C THR A 124 -17.39 0.02 -13.85
N ASP A 125 -17.95 -0.36 -15.01
CA ASP A 125 -18.46 0.58 -15.99
C ASP A 125 -19.86 1.12 -15.58
N GLY A 126 -20.16 2.35 -15.96
CA GLY A 126 -21.46 2.97 -15.72
C GLY A 126 -21.40 4.41 -15.19
N PRO A 127 -22.55 5.01 -14.88
CA PRO A 127 -22.60 6.31 -14.24
C PRO A 127 -21.93 6.27 -12.86
N ARG A 128 -21.13 7.28 -12.57
CA ARG A 128 -20.36 7.39 -11.33
C ARG A 128 -20.55 8.78 -10.73
N ASP A 129 -20.77 8.80 -9.42
CA ASP A 129 -20.65 10.02 -8.62
C ASP A 129 -19.22 10.11 -8.09
N GLN A 130 -18.63 11.31 -8.10
CA GLN A 130 -17.26 11.51 -7.69
C GLN A 130 -17.22 11.82 -6.18
N PRO A 131 -16.67 10.94 -5.34
CA PRO A 131 -16.38 11.30 -3.96
C PRO A 131 -15.31 12.39 -3.93
N ASP A 132 -15.36 13.27 -2.94
CA ASP A 132 -14.37 14.35 -2.79
C ASP A 132 -13.11 13.85 -2.03
N VAL A 133 -12.51 12.77 -2.52
CA VAL A 133 -11.35 12.11 -1.92
C VAL A 133 -10.35 11.72 -2.98
N TYR A 134 -9.12 12.21 -2.85
CA TYR A 134 -8.01 11.70 -3.65
C TYR A 134 -7.68 10.27 -3.24
N GLN A 135 -7.94 9.33 -4.12
CA GLN A 135 -7.65 7.92 -3.85
C GLN A 135 -6.15 7.66 -3.84
N SER A 136 -5.66 6.94 -2.83
CA SER A 136 -4.24 6.67 -2.64
C SER A 136 -4.00 5.37 -1.88
N ARG A 137 -2.79 4.84 -1.94
CA ARG A 137 -2.32 3.69 -1.14
C ARG A 137 -3.33 2.54 -1.11
N LEU A 138 -3.77 2.13 -2.31
CA LEU A 138 -4.76 1.07 -2.48
C LEU A 138 -4.21 -0.29 -2.05
N SER A 139 -5.01 -1.09 -1.36
CA SER A 139 -4.68 -2.48 -1.05
C SER A 139 -5.92 -3.36 -1.02
N ILE A 140 -5.79 -4.57 -1.56
CA ILE A 140 -6.86 -5.56 -1.58
C ILE A 140 -6.66 -6.53 -0.41
N SER A 141 -7.75 -6.89 0.30
CA SER A 141 -7.70 -7.85 1.39
C SER A 141 -7.20 -9.22 0.90
N PRO A 142 -6.56 -10.03 1.77
CA PRO A 142 -5.99 -11.32 1.37
C PRO A 142 -6.98 -12.31 0.74
N ASP A 143 -8.27 -12.19 1.04
CA ASP A 143 -9.34 -13.02 0.44
C ASP A 143 -9.93 -12.41 -0.85
N GLY A 144 -9.45 -11.27 -1.30
CA GLY A 144 -9.89 -10.60 -2.53
C GLY A 144 -11.27 -9.94 -2.46
N ARG A 145 -11.88 -9.83 -1.27
CA ARG A 145 -13.25 -9.33 -1.14
C ARG A 145 -13.37 -7.85 -0.91
N ARG A 146 -12.31 -7.23 -0.40
CA ARG A 146 -12.36 -5.82 0.01
C ARG A 146 -11.18 -5.04 -0.52
N LEU A 147 -11.45 -3.80 -0.87
CA LEU A 147 -10.45 -2.80 -1.21
C LEU A 147 -10.36 -1.82 -0.04
N MET A 148 -9.16 -1.56 0.42
CA MET A 148 -8.86 -0.43 1.30
C MET A 148 -8.17 0.65 0.48
N THR A 149 -8.54 1.89 0.70
CA THR A 149 -7.84 3.08 0.27
C THR A 149 -7.48 3.91 1.50
N ALA A 150 -6.30 4.48 1.51
CA ALA A 150 -5.89 5.47 2.49
C ALA A 150 -5.62 6.77 1.71
N GLY A 151 -6.69 7.47 1.40
CA GLY A 151 -6.74 8.64 0.54
C GLY A 151 -6.75 9.94 1.32
N GLU A 152 -6.70 11.05 0.59
CA GLU A 152 -6.66 12.39 1.17
C GLU A 152 -7.97 13.13 0.90
N ARG A 153 -8.53 13.74 1.94
CA ARG A 153 -9.69 14.64 1.88
C ARG A 153 -9.37 15.92 2.66
N TYR A 154 -9.43 17.06 2.00
CA TYR A 154 -9.20 18.38 2.59
C TYR A 154 -7.86 18.53 3.35
N GLY A 155 -6.81 17.87 2.89
CA GLY A 155 -5.48 17.95 3.48
C GLY A 155 -5.20 16.93 4.60
N ASN A 156 -6.14 16.02 4.89
CA ASN A 156 -5.96 14.96 5.88
C ASN A 156 -6.19 13.59 5.24
N ASP A 157 -5.45 12.60 5.71
CA ASP A 157 -5.60 11.22 5.24
C ASP A 157 -6.69 10.47 6.02
N GLU A 158 -7.49 9.70 5.30
CA GLU A 158 -8.55 8.85 5.85
C GLU A 158 -8.49 7.43 5.30
N VAL A 159 -9.16 6.49 5.94
CA VAL A 159 -9.27 5.10 5.48
C VAL A 159 -10.70 4.77 5.11
N MET A 160 -10.88 4.30 3.87
CA MET A 160 -12.17 3.79 3.38
C MET A 160 -12.02 2.34 2.93
N ILE A 161 -13.04 1.53 3.15
CA ILE A 161 -13.06 0.12 2.79
C ILE A 161 -14.32 -0.18 1.96
N PHE A 162 -14.14 -0.76 0.78
CA PHE A 162 -15.20 -1.09 -0.16
C PHE A 162 -15.32 -2.60 -0.36
N ASP A 163 -16.54 -3.08 -0.63
CA ASP A 163 -16.80 -4.47 -1.03
C ASP A 163 -16.60 -4.62 -2.53
N LEU A 164 -15.60 -5.40 -2.94
CA LEU A 164 -15.25 -5.60 -4.35
C LEU A 164 -16.28 -6.44 -5.11
N ASP A 165 -16.89 -7.43 -4.46
CA ASP A 165 -17.94 -8.25 -5.08
C ASP A 165 -19.21 -7.43 -5.34
N LEU A 166 -19.51 -6.47 -4.46
CA LEU A 166 -20.58 -5.51 -4.67
C LEU A 166 -20.23 -4.53 -5.80
N ALA A 167 -19.02 -3.96 -5.76
CA ALA A 167 -18.55 -2.99 -6.75
C ALA A 167 -18.57 -3.52 -8.20
N VAL A 168 -18.23 -4.79 -8.40
CA VAL A 168 -18.29 -5.43 -9.72
C VAL A 168 -19.74 -5.62 -10.21
N ARG A 169 -20.71 -5.72 -9.30
CA ARG A 169 -22.14 -5.82 -9.65
C ARG A 169 -22.80 -4.45 -9.80
N ASP A 170 -22.35 -3.49 -9.04
CA ASP A 170 -22.84 -2.11 -9.01
C ASP A 170 -21.67 -1.17 -8.74
N ALA A 171 -21.19 -0.52 -9.80
CA ALA A 171 -20.04 0.36 -9.75
C ALA A 171 -20.21 1.54 -8.78
N SER A 172 -21.45 1.97 -8.53
CA SER A 172 -21.75 3.04 -7.58
C SER A 172 -21.41 2.71 -6.13
N ALA A 173 -21.18 1.42 -5.81
CA ALA A 173 -20.69 1.01 -4.50
C ALA A 173 -19.27 1.54 -4.16
N LEU A 174 -18.55 2.07 -5.15
CA LEU A 174 -17.26 2.73 -4.96
C LEU A 174 -17.37 4.27 -4.85
N ASP A 175 -18.55 4.84 -4.97
CA ASP A 175 -18.75 6.29 -5.03
C ASP A 175 -19.04 6.94 -3.67
N GLY A 176 -19.39 6.13 -2.67
CA GLY A 176 -19.61 6.59 -1.30
C GLY A 176 -18.35 6.50 -0.45
N ASP A 177 -18.53 6.77 0.83
CA ASP A 177 -17.44 6.68 1.82
C ASP A 177 -17.10 5.22 2.20
N GLY A 178 -17.90 4.24 1.73
CA GLY A 178 -17.72 2.83 2.08
C GLY A 178 -17.87 2.60 3.60
N ILE A 179 -17.02 1.72 4.14
CA ILE A 179 -16.84 1.59 5.59
C ILE A 179 -15.65 2.47 5.97
N MET A 180 -15.88 3.45 6.85
CA MET A 180 -14.86 4.36 7.33
C MET A 180 -14.50 4.03 8.78
N PRO A 181 -13.34 3.35 9.03
CA PRO A 181 -12.83 3.19 10.39
C PRO A 181 -12.41 4.51 11.03
N LEU A 182 -11.94 5.44 10.21
CA LEU A 182 -11.47 6.75 10.63
C LEU A 182 -11.63 7.73 9.46
N ASP A 183 -12.32 8.82 9.70
CA ASP A 183 -12.45 9.91 8.73
C ASP A 183 -11.44 11.05 8.98
N ALA A 184 -11.22 11.86 7.96
CA ALA A 184 -10.24 12.95 7.96
C ALA A 184 -10.54 14.06 8.97
N TYR A 185 -11.75 14.15 9.48
CA TYR A 185 -12.10 15.17 10.48
C TYR A 185 -11.78 14.75 11.89
N CYS A 186 -11.66 13.45 12.15
CA CYS A 186 -11.39 12.93 13.48
C CYS A 186 -9.89 12.94 13.79
N THR A 187 -9.07 12.34 12.93
CA THR A 187 -7.61 12.31 13.12
C THR A 187 -6.96 11.90 11.80
N ASP A 188 -5.79 12.44 11.51
CA ASP A 188 -5.06 12.17 10.30
C ASP A 188 -4.37 10.78 10.33
N VAL A 189 -4.48 10.02 9.24
CA VAL A 189 -3.95 8.67 9.10
C VAL A 189 -2.49 8.71 8.65
N ALA A 190 -1.58 8.21 9.48
CA ALA A 190 -0.18 8.03 9.10
C ALA A 190 0.01 6.85 8.13
N ALA A 191 -0.61 5.72 8.43
CA ALA A 191 -0.54 4.51 7.59
C ALA A 191 -1.64 3.51 7.95
N ALA A 192 -1.95 2.61 7.01
CA ALA A 192 -2.86 1.49 7.25
C ALA A 192 -2.40 0.22 6.50
N CYS A 193 -2.71 -0.96 7.03
CA CYS A 193 -2.49 -2.23 6.35
C CYS A 193 -3.51 -3.29 6.76
N TRP A 194 -3.78 -4.25 5.88
CA TRP A 194 -4.53 -5.45 6.22
C TRP A 194 -3.70 -6.34 7.16
N LEU A 195 -4.24 -6.67 8.34
CA LEU A 195 -3.67 -7.68 9.23
C LEU A 195 -4.08 -9.08 8.77
N ASP A 196 -5.32 -9.21 8.34
CA ASP A 196 -5.89 -10.38 7.67
C ASP A 196 -7.12 -9.98 6.81
N SER A 197 -7.96 -10.93 6.43
CA SER A 197 -9.13 -10.67 5.57
C SER A 197 -10.27 -9.87 6.25
N ASP A 198 -10.24 -9.69 7.57
CA ASP A 198 -11.26 -8.94 8.32
C ASP A 198 -10.69 -7.74 9.07
N ARG A 199 -9.42 -7.81 9.49
CA ARG A 199 -8.83 -6.81 10.37
C ARG A 199 -7.87 -5.89 9.63
N VAL A 200 -8.03 -4.60 9.89
CA VAL A 200 -7.13 -3.54 9.42
C VAL A 200 -6.40 -2.95 10.61
N VAL A 201 -5.11 -2.70 10.47
CA VAL A 201 -4.33 -1.91 11.42
C VAL A 201 -4.18 -0.52 10.86
N ILE A 202 -4.52 0.49 11.68
CA ILE A 202 -4.43 1.90 11.32
C ILE A 202 -3.56 2.61 12.35
N ALA A 203 -2.60 3.38 11.88
CA ALA A 203 -1.78 4.27 12.67
C ALA A 203 -2.16 5.72 12.38
N THR A 204 -2.19 6.56 13.41
CA THR A 204 -2.48 7.99 13.28
C THR A 204 -1.23 8.85 13.47
N THR A 205 -1.25 10.04 12.89
CA THR A 205 -0.22 11.08 13.09
C THR A 205 -0.34 11.70 14.49
N ASP A 206 0.39 12.76 14.77
CA ASP A 206 0.27 13.53 16.01
C ASP A 206 -0.63 14.76 15.88
N HIS A 207 -1.33 14.88 14.74
CA HIS A 207 -2.28 15.97 14.54
C HIS A 207 -3.48 15.83 15.50
N GLU A 208 -3.82 16.94 16.14
CA GLU A 208 -5.02 17.01 16.97
C GLU A 208 -6.27 16.99 16.10
N PRO A 209 -7.28 16.21 16.44
CA PRO A 209 -8.51 16.11 15.68
C PRO A 209 -9.25 17.45 15.63
N LEU A 210 -9.93 17.70 14.50
CA LEU A 210 -10.78 18.88 14.36
C LEU A 210 -12.05 18.76 15.22
N PHE A 211 -12.51 17.55 15.45
CA PHE A 211 -13.69 17.25 16.27
C PHE A 211 -13.35 16.12 17.25
N ASP A 212 -13.87 16.25 18.46
CA ASP A 212 -13.71 15.23 19.50
C ASP A 212 -14.75 14.11 19.28
N ASP A 213 -14.25 12.95 18.85
CA ASP A 213 -15.04 11.72 18.73
C ASP A 213 -14.42 10.64 19.60
N ALA A 214 -15.14 10.28 20.67
CA ALA A 214 -14.68 9.26 21.62
C ALA A 214 -14.53 7.85 21.00
N ASP A 215 -15.17 7.59 19.87
CA ASP A 215 -15.09 6.32 19.16
C ASP A 215 -13.98 6.28 18.10
N ALA A 216 -13.39 7.42 17.71
CA ALA A 216 -12.27 7.51 16.80
C ALA A 216 -10.92 7.21 17.50
N LEU A 217 -9.88 7.00 16.69
CA LEU A 217 -8.49 7.02 17.17
C LEU A 217 -8.08 8.46 17.44
N GLY A 218 -7.42 8.68 18.58
CA GLY A 218 -6.74 9.95 18.86
C GLY A 218 -5.34 10.03 18.21
N PRO A 219 -4.62 11.13 18.46
CA PRO A 219 -3.26 11.31 17.99
C PRO A 219 -2.31 10.23 18.52
N ARG A 220 -1.36 9.79 17.67
CA ARG A 220 -0.36 8.76 18.00
C ARG A 220 -0.96 7.48 18.56
N GLN A 221 -2.02 7.02 17.94
CA GLN A 221 -2.63 5.73 18.28
C GLN A 221 -2.43 4.71 17.18
N LEU A 222 -2.37 3.46 17.60
CA LEU A 222 -2.42 2.28 16.76
C LEU A 222 -3.72 1.53 17.06
N GLY A 223 -4.54 1.31 16.06
CA GLY A 223 -5.83 0.65 16.22
C GLY A 223 -5.96 -0.59 15.36
N VAL A 224 -6.66 -1.60 15.86
CA VAL A 224 -7.10 -2.78 15.11
C VAL A 224 -8.60 -2.69 14.92
N TRP A 225 -9.05 -2.51 13.68
CA TRP A 225 -10.46 -2.44 13.29
C TRP A 225 -10.93 -3.75 12.68
N SER A 226 -12.09 -4.25 13.11
CA SER A 226 -12.78 -5.35 12.44
C SER A 226 -13.80 -4.80 11.46
N VAL A 227 -13.65 -5.15 10.18
CA VAL A 227 -14.56 -4.72 9.12
C VAL A 227 -15.94 -5.39 9.27
N SER A 228 -15.99 -6.69 9.59
CA SER A 228 -17.24 -7.42 9.76
C SER A 228 -18.05 -6.98 10.99
N GLN A 229 -17.36 -6.50 12.04
CA GLN A 229 -18.00 -6.02 13.27
C GLN A 229 -18.19 -4.50 13.28
N SER A 230 -17.61 -3.78 12.30
CA SER A 230 -17.62 -2.31 12.19
C SER A 230 -17.25 -1.61 13.52
N ARG A 231 -16.14 -2.06 14.13
CA ARG A 231 -15.68 -1.49 15.40
C ARG A 231 -14.19 -1.70 15.65
N TRP A 232 -13.63 -0.89 16.50
CA TRP A 232 -12.30 -1.11 17.05
C TRP A 232 -12.29 -2.33 17.97
N LEU A 233 -11.35 -3.25 17.71
CA LEU A 233 -11.07 -4.37 18.62
C LEU A 233 -10.06 -3.97 19.68
N HIS A 234 -9.06 -3.19 19.28
CA HIS A 234 -7.98 -2.70 20.13
C HIS A 234 -7.61 -1.29 19.72
N ARG A 235 -7.21 -0.49 20.69
CA ARG A 235 -6.64 0.86 20.52
C ARG A 235 -5.50 1.00 21.52
N ALA A 236 -4.32 1.40 21.06
CA ALA A 236 -3.14 1.60 21.89
C ALA A 236 -2.51 2.95 21.58
N THR A 237 -2.12 3.69 22.59
CA THR A 237 -1.30 4.90 22.42
C THR A 237 0.16 4.50 22.27
N VAL A 238 0.84 5.04 21.26
CA VAL A 238 2.25 4.80 21.00
C VAL A 238 3.06 6.08 21.23
N GLY A 239 4.26 5.92 21.76
CA GLY A 239 5.13 7.05 22.12
C GLY A 239 6.00 7.59 20.98
N TYR A 240 5.82 7.11 19.76
CA TYR A 240 6.68 7.38 18.60
C TYR A 240 5.85 7.54 17.32
N PRO A 241 6.36 8.30 16.32
CA PRO A 241 5.73 8.39 15.03
C PRO A 241 5.75 7.04 14.28
N MET A 242 4.72 6.77 13.51
CA MET A 242 4.62 5.59 12.66
C MET A 242 4.51 6.00 11.20
N GLY A 243 5.13 5.24 10.31
CA GLY A 243 5.02 5.39 8.86
C GLY A 243 4.44 4.13 8.23
N THR A 244 4.88 3.79 7.01
CA THR A 244 4.41 2.61 6.28
C THR A 244 4.27 1.39 7.17
N LEU A 245 3.12 0.73 7.13
CA LEU A 245 2.83 -0.49 7.89
C LEU A 245 2.89 -1.73 7.00
N ILE A 246 3.55 -2.79 7.50
CA ILE A 246 3.62 -4.10 6.85
C ILE A 246 3.15 -5.16 7.84
N ALA A 247 2.08 -5.89 7.51
CA ALA A 247 1.59 -6.96 8.36
C ALA A 247 2.57 -8.15 8.38
N CYS A 248 2.89 -8.63 9.58
CA CYS A 248 3.79 -9.75 9.84
C CYS A 248 3.13 -10.78 10.77
N GLY A 249 2.18 -11.56 10.25
CA GLY A 249 1.35 -12.46 11.04
C GLY A 249 0.37 -11.68 11.92
N SER A 250 0.45 -11.88 13.25
CA SER A 250 -0.33 -11.11 14.22
C SER A 250 0.33 -9.79 14.63
N ARG A 251 1.51 -9.49 14.08
CA ARG A 251 2.32 -8.30 14.38
C ARG A 251 2.36 -7.37 13.19
N VAL A 252 2.85 -6.16 13.37
CA VAL A 252 3.07 -5.19 12.30
C VAL A 252 4.49 -4.63 12.37
N ILE A 253 5.05 -4.36 11.20
CA ILE A 253 6.31 -3.62 11.07
C ILE A 253 5.93 -2.19 10.68
N THR A 254 6.47 -1.20 11.37
CA THR A 254 6.41 0.20 10.95
C THR A 254 7.76 0.65 10.41
N LEU A 255 7.71 1.44 9.35
CA LEU A 255 8.86 2.00 8.67
C LEU A 255 8.84 3.53 8.81
N TYR A 256 9.44 4.04 9.89
CA TYR A 256 9.58 5.47 10.15
C TYR A 256 10.89 5.74 10.91
N GLY A 257 11.82 6.46 10.30
CA GLY A 257 13.16 6.71 10.84
C GLY A 257 14.04 5.45 10.88
N HIS A 258 13.54 4.36 11.43
CA HIS A 258 14.12 3.01 11.41
C HIS A 258 13.00 1.95 11.54
N PRO A 259 13.25 0.70 11.14
CA PRO A 259 12.24 -0.36 11.24
C PRO A 259 11.96 -0.73 12.70
N GLN A 260 10.69 -0.92 13.02
CA GLN A 260 10.25 -1.46 14.32
C GLN A 260 9.18 -2.53 14.10
N LEU A 261 9.23 -3.60 14.87
CA LEU A 261 8.22 -4.66 14.92
C LEU A 261 7.36 -4.45 16.17
N LEU A 262 6.06 -4.37 16.00
CA LEU A 262 5.10 -3.99 17.04
C LEU A 262 4.05 -5.08 17.29
N ASP A 263 3.55 -5.13 18.51
CA ASP A 263 2.28 -5.76 18.84
C ASP A 263 1.15 -4.74 18.57
N PRO A 264 0.27 -4.96 17.57
CA PRO A 264 -0.79 -3.99 17.26
C PRO A 264 -1.91 -3.94 18.32
N ILE A 265 -1.92 -4.86 19.28
CA ILE A 265 -2.91 -4.88 20.38
C ILE A 265 -2.48 -3.95 21.50
N THR A 266 -1.20 -4.00 21.88
CA THR A 266 -0.67 -3.22 23.02
C THR A 266 0.07 -1.96 22.59
N GLY A 267 0.54 -1.88 21.34
CA GLY A 267 1.43 -0.83 20.85
C GLY A 267 2.88 -1.01 21.28
N ASP A 268 3.23 -2.12 21.93
CA ASP A 268 4.59 -2.35 22.42
C ASP A 268 5.54 -2.67 21.27
N VAL A 269 6.76 -2.13 21.36
CA VAL A 269 7.88 -2.48 20.45
C VAL A 269 8.43 -3.84 20.88
N ILE A 270 8.31 -4.83 19.98
CA ILE A 270 8.85 -6.18 20.17
C ILE A 270 10.33 -6.23 19.79
N ALA A 271 10.70 -5.53 18.71
CA ALA A 271 12.07 -5.41 18.23
C ALA A 271 12.22 -4.13 17.41
N GLU A 272 13.43 -3.57 17.38
CA GLU A 272 13.76 -2.39 16.58
C GLU A 272 15.18 -2.51 15.99
N TRP A 273 15.43 -1.78 14.89
CA TRP A 273 16.72 -1.78 14.19
C TRP A 273 17.17 -0.34 13.92
N PRO A 274 17.66 0.39 14.95
CA PRO A 274 18.01 1.80 14.85
C PRO A 274 19.20 2.07 13.92
N ASP A 275 20.04 1.07 13.65
CA ASP A 275 21.17 1.18 12.74
C ASP A 275 20.78 1.10 11.25
N VAL A 276 19.50 0.89 10.93
CA VAL A 276 18.97 0.84 9.57
C VAL A 276 18.12 2.08 9.32
N PRO A 277 18.71 3.16 8.82
CA PRO A 277 17.99 4.41 8.60
C PRO A 277 17.03 4.28 7.42
N ILE A 278 15.80 4.71 7.62
CA ILE A 278 14.77 4.86 6.59
C ILE A 278 14.14 6.25 6.70
N GLY A 279 13.42 6.66 5.65
CA GLY A 279 12.73 7.93 5.64
C GLY A 279 11.69 8.09 6.76
N THR A 280 11.14 9.28 6.86
CA THR A 280 10.13 9.65 7.86
C THR A 280 8.78 9.97 7.21
N THR A 281 8.41 9.23 6.17
CA THR A 281 7.15 9.44 5.43
C THR A 281 5.94 8.96 6.23
N GLN A 282 4.94 9.81 6.34
CA GLN A 282 3.64 9.53 6.89
C GLN A 282 2.57 10.07 5.93
N GLY A 283 1.40 9.41 5.89
CA GLY A 283 0.32 9.89 5.05
C GLY A 283 0.57 9.80 3.55
N SER A 284 -0.37 10.31 2.76
CA SER A 284 -0.32 10.33 1.29
C SER A 284 0.12 11.69 0.73
N TYR A 285 0.08 12.73 1.53
CA TYR A 285 0.28 14.14 1.11
C TYR A 285 1.54 14.77 1.69
N GLU A 286 2.48 14.02 2.25
CA GLU A 286 3.66 14.63 2.86
C GLU A 286 4.70 15.14 1.85
N ASP A 287 5.55 16.03 2.37
CA ASP A 287 6.64 16.69 1.68
C ASP A 287 7.47 15.70 0.86
N THR A 288 7.55 15.96 -0.43
CA THR A 288 8.14 15.14 -1.49
C THR A 288 9.61 14.73 -1.29
N ASN A 289 10.23 15.12 -0.19
CA ASN A 289 11.65 14.86 0.08
C ASN A 289 11.95 13.46 0.63
N PHE A 290 10.94 12.71 1.03
CA PHE A 290 11.12 11.38 1.63
C PHE A 290 10.21 10.36 0.94
N PRO A 291 10.71 9.63 -0.07
CA PRO A 291 9.93 8.58 -0.72
C PRO A 291 9.61 7.45 0.26
N THR A 292 8.49 6.78 0.02
CA THR A 292 8.11 5.56 0.75
C THR A 292 9.24 4.54 0.71
N PRO A 293 9.65 3.95 1.83
CA PRO A 293 10.74 2.96 1.86
C PRO A 293 10.43 1.75 0.97
N ILE A 294 11.41 1.32 0.18
CA ILE A 294 11.30 0.09 -0.60
C ILE A 294 11.68 -1.07 0.31
N ALA A 295 10.70 -1.87 0.69
CA ALA A 295 10.90 -3.01 1.58
C ALA A 295 10.10 -4.23 1.12
N ALA A 296 10.59 -5.41 1.44
CA ALA A 296 9.95 -6.68 1.11
C ALA A 296 10.00 -7.64 2.30
N LEU A 297 8.83 -8.00 2.83
CA LEU A 297 8.71 -9.04 3.83
C LEU A 297 8.80 -10.41 3.13
N HIS A 298 9.67 -11.30 3.64
CA HIS A 298 9.76 -12.67 3.15
C HIS A 298 8.45 -13.43 3.43
N PRO A 299 7.99 -14.31 2.53
CA PRO A 299 6.74 -15.07 2.72
C PRO A 299 6.67 -15.89 4.01
N ASP A 300 7.82 -16.38 4.54
CA ASP A 300 7.89 -17.08 5.82
C ASP A 300 7.81 -16.15 7.04
N ARG A 301 7.85 -14.82 6.83
CA ARG A 301 7.77 -13.77 7.86
C ARG A 301 8.95 -13.78 8.86
N THR A 302 10.07 -14.35 8.47
CA THR A 302 11.28 -14.38 9.31
C THR A 302 12.31 -13.33 8.92
N ARG A 303 12.17 -12.71 7.74
CA ARG A 303 13.12 -11.75 7.19
C ARG A 303 12.39 -10.57 6.55
N LEU A 304 12.96 -9.38 6.73
CA LEU A 304 12.56 -8.17 6.02
C LEU A 304 13.78 -7.66 5.24
N ALA A 305 13.64 -7.47 3.95
CA ALA A 305 14.64 -6.79 3.12
C ALA A 305 14.26 -5.33 2.96
N ILE A 306 15.23 -4.44 3.09
CA ILE A 306 15.10 -2.98 2.92
C ILE A 306 16.13 -2.53 1.90
N ALA A 307 15.68 -1.81 0.88
CA ALA A 307 16.56 -1.19 -0.09
C ALA A 307 17.11 0.13 0.46
N GLU A 308 18.42 0.24 0.49
CA GLU A 308 19.18 1.44 0.73
C GLU A 308 19.78 1.96 -0.59
N PRO A 309 20.31 3.19 -0.67
CA PRO A 309 20.85 3.72 -1.93
C PRO A 309 21.89 2.80 -2.60
N ASP A 310 22.77 2.18 -1.83
CA ASP A 310 23.91 1.39 -2.32
C ASP A 310 23.91 -0.07 -1.82
N ALA A 311 22.88 -0.49 -1.08
CA ALA A 311 22.81 -1.80 -0.44
C ALA A 311 21.39 -2.33 -0.29
N ILE A 312 21.27 -3.63 0.01
CA ILE A 312 20.06 -4.21 0.55
C ILE A 312 20.38 -4.74 1.95
N THR A 313 19.69 -4.23 2.95
CA THR A 313 19.80 -4.74 4.32
C THR A 313 18.72 -5.78 4.56
N ILE A 314 19.11 -6.95 5.07
CA ILE A 314 18.21 -8.05 5.42
C ILE A 314 18.15 -8.17 6.94
N LEU A 315 16.98 -7.86 7.51
CA LEU A 315 16.71 -8.01 8.93
C LEU A 315 16.15 -9.39 9.24
N THR A 316 16.67 -10.02 10.28
CA THR A 316 16.04 -11.22 10.87
C THR A 316 15.00 -10.79 11.88
N LEU A 317 13.78 -11.26 11.69
CA LEU A 317 12.65 -10.96 12.56
C LEU A 317 12.55 -12.00 13.69
N PRO A 318 12.20 -11.61 14.93
CA PRO A 318 11.94 -12.55 16.00
C PRO A 318 10.85 -13.54 15.61
N SER A 319 11.00 -14.80 16.04
CA SER A 319 9.96 -15.83 15.85
C SER A 319 8.61 -15.36 16.42
N PRO A 320 7.48 -15.78 15.81
CA PRO A 320 6.12 -15.47 16.26
C PRO A 320 5.86 -15.89 17.71
#